data_48943b055972bafbf44e29f87c23ffb1
#
_entry.id   48943b055972bafbf44e29f87c23ffb1
#
_cell.length_a   1.000
_cell.length_b   1.000
_cell.length_c   1.000
_cell.angle_alpha   90.00
_cell.angle_beta   90.00
_cell.angle_gamma   90.00
#
_symmetry.space_group_name_H-M   'P 1'
#
loop_
_entity.id
_entity.type
_entity.pdbx_description
1 polymer ?
#
loop_
_entity_poly.entity_id
_entity_poly.type
_entity_poly.pdbx_seq_one_letter_code
_entity_poly.pdbx_strand_id
1 'polypeptide(L)'
;MNKILLMVFVVLSATLSGCATNSMTGRSQLMIVSESAAINKSSSLYESMIDAYDKKNKVSNDAAVNERVQKITNRLVERAVLYKPDSQKWKWQVNVIESDEVNAFCMAGGKMAVYTGLLDKLQPTDDELAQVMGHEISHALANHTAEKMSVDILTKVAVAAVTVAVVASDQSGNQNQRQQNINTTQDLAILAGAAFVTLPNSRGAETEADKLGIELAAQAGYDPQSAITLWEKMMAETGNKSKGDFMSTHPSPPNRIEAFRVLQEPMQKIYKERAPLYADYKPAYQYVRTAKDSARFSSSNVRVIDDGAPLVEAPAIDATQAMAFYSPSYESFKQGTLELSCKNCSLKFYLNQSDYKKLQEKQDWRALAQNIIKVGYEFDLSYYYLGVAAKGLGLVEPAKVYFRKAKELSGTPDSTCSNAKMIKCNGLDVSATADEALN
;
A
#
# COMPACT_ATOMS: atom_id res chain seq x y z
N MET A 1 22.47 -33.29 -12.78
CA MET A 1 21.64 -32.35 -12.04
C MET A 1 20.24 -32.47 -12.60
N ASN A 2 19.26 -32.94 -11.80
CA ASN A 2 17.90 -33.23 -12.27
C ASN A 2 17.27 -31.96 -12.83
N LYS A 3 16.64 -32.03 -14.03
CA LYS A 3 15.95 -30.89 -14.67
C LYS A 3 14.92 -30.23 -13.75
N ILE A 4 14.34 -31.02 -12.83
CA ILE A 4 13.42 -30.54 -11.80
C ILE A 4 14.17 -29.65 -10.77
N LEU A 5 15.37 -30.04 -10.33
CA LEU A 5 16.17 -29.26 -9.40
C LEU A 5 16.61 -27.92 -10.02
N LEU A 6 16.91 -27.90 -11.31
CA LEU A 6 17.25 -26.69 -12.06
C LEU A 6 16.00 -25.76 -12.19
N MET A 7 14.82 -26.31 -12.47
CA MET A 7 13.56 -25.52 -12.51
C MET A 7 13.22 -24.93 -11.14
N VAL A 8 13.34 -25.71 -10.06
CA VAL A 8 13.12 -25.23 -8.70
C VAL A 8 14.13 -24.12 -8.34
N PHE A 9 15.37 -24.28 -8.74
CA PHE A 9 16.41 -23.25 -8.50
C PHE A 9 16.15 -21.96 -9.27
N VAL A 10 15.68 -22.06 -10.54
CA VAL A 10 15.32 -20.90 -11.37
C VAL A 10 14.07 -20.18 -10.79
N VAL A 11 13.09 -20.92 -10.34
CA VAL A 11 11.89 -20.33 -9.68
C VAL A 11 12.28 -19.66 -8.36
N LEU A 12 13.15 -20.29 -7.56
CA LEU A 12 13.61 -19.74 -6.29
C LEU A 12 14.49 -18.48 -6.49
N SER A 13 15.34 -18.45 -7.52
CA SER A 13 16.15 -17.27 -7.85
C SER A 13 15.30 -16.12 -8.42
N ALA A 14 14.26 -16.42 -9.19
CA ALA A 14 13.32 -15.41 -9.69
C ALA A 14 12.50 -14.75 -8.56
N THR A 15 12.15 -15.50 -7.51
CA THR A 15 11.43 -14.96 -6.35
C THR A 15 12.29 -14.05 -5.49
N LEU A 16 13.59 -14.30 -5.41
CA LEU A 16 14.54 -13.45 -4.67
C LEU A 16 14.80 -12.09 -5.35
N SER A 17 14.69 -12.05 -6.68
CA SER A 17 14.89 -10.82 -7.48
C SER A 17 13.62 -9.99 -7.66
N GLY A 18 12.44 -10.56 -7.36
CA GLY A 18 11.14 -9.92 -7.59
C GLY A 18 10.59 -9.12 -6.41
N CYS A 19 11.29 -9.04 -5.27
CA CYS A 19 10.83 -8.27 -4.12
C CYS A 19 11.28 -6.81 -4.23
N ALA A 20 10.32 -5.89 -4.29
CA ALA A 20 10.54 -4.45 -4.21
C ALA A 20 10.01 -3.90 -2.88
N THR A 21 10.65 -2.88 -2.36
CA THR A 21 10.13 -2.15 -1.20
C THR A 21 9.24 -1.02 -1.69
N ASN A 22 8.00 -0.98 -1.23
CA ASN A 22 7.10 0.14 -1.49
C ASN A 22 7.70 1.41 -0.89
N SER A 23 7.94 2.42 -1.71
CA SER A 23 8.57 3.67 -1.27
C SER A 23 7.70 4.47 -0.29
N MET A 24 6.37 4.34 -0.38
CA MET A 24 5.43 5.05 0.50
C MET A 24 5.28 4.38 1.86
N THR A 25 5.23 3.05 1.90
CA THR A 25 4.87 2.30 3.10
C THR A 25 6.02 1.52 3.72
N GLY A 26 7.12 1.39 2.99
CA GLY A 26 8.27 0.59 3.40
C GLY A 26 8.01 -0.93 3.39
N ARG A 27 6.80 -1.40 3.01
CA ARG A 27 6.48 -2.82 2.95
C ARG A 27 7.18 -3.49 1.75
N SER A 28 7.70 -4.69 1.97
CA SER A 28 8.20 -5.53 0.87
C SER A 28 7.03 -6.14 0.11
N GLN A 29 7.03 -5.99 -1.21
CA GLN A 29 6.01 -6.48 -2.13
C GLN A 29 6.66 -7.37 -3.18
N LEU A 30 5.96 -8.39 -3.63
CA LEU A 30 6.36 -9.17 -4.80
C LEU A 30 5.95 -8.39 -6.06
N MET A 31 6.93 -7.91 -6.82
CA MET A 31 6.74 -7.01 -7.97
C MET A 31 7.35 -7.62 -9.25
N ILE A 32 6.87 -8.81 -9.64
CA ILE A 32 7.22 -9.43 -10.94
C ILE A 32 6.56 -8.65 -12.08
N VAL A 33 5.33 -8.19 -11.85
CA VAL A 33 4.61 -7.30 -12.76
C VAL A 33 4.96 -5.86 -12.42
N SER A 34 5.41 -5.10 -13.41
CA SER A 34 5.71 -3.67 -13.23
C SER A 34 4.42 -2.86 -13.02
N GLU A 35 4.53 -1.72 -12.36
CA GLU A 35 3.42 -0.78 -12.20
C GLU A 35 2.80 -0.39 -13.55
N SER A 36 3.62 -0.07 -14.55
CA SER A 36 3.15 0.30 -15.90
C SER A 36 2.37 -0.83 -16.59
N ALA A 37 2.82 -2.08 -16.44
CA ALA A 37 2.09 -3.23 -16.97
C ALA A 37 0.75 -3.43 -16.26
N ALA A 38 0.71 -3.25 -14.94
CA ALA A 38 -0.53 -3.31 -14.17
C ALA A 38 -1.50 -2.20 -14.57
N ILE A 39 -1.03 -0.96 -14.77
CA ILE A 39 -1.84 0.17 -15.24
C ILE A 39 -2.44 -0.12 -16.61
N ASN A 40 -1.64 -0.58 -17.57
CA ASN A 40 -2.12 -0.90 -18.92
C ASN A 40 -3.19 -1.99 -18.91
N LYS A 41 -2.95 -3.07 -18.13
CA LYS A 41 -3.92 -4.16 -17.99
C LYS A 41 -5.20 -3.70 -17.31
N SER A 42 -5.09 -2.89 -16.25
CA SER A 42 -6.22 -2.31 -15.53
C SER A 42 -7.05 -1.40 -16.42
N SER A 43 -6.43 -0.54 -17.21
CA SER A 43 -7.14 0.34 -18.16
C SER A 43 -7.96 -0.43 -19.16
N SER A 44 -7.36 -1.44 -19.81
CA SER A 44 -8.07 -2.28 -20.78
C SER A 44 -9.24 -3.07 -20.17
N LEU A 45 -9.04 -3.62 -18.96
CA LEU A 45 -10.11 -4.34 -18.24
C LEU A 45 -11.24 -3.40 -17.83
N TYR A 46 -10.90 -2.21 -17.33
CA TYR A 46 -11.86 -1.22 -16.89
C TYR A 46 -12.71 -0.71 -18.06
N GLU A 47 -12.10 -0.36 -19.18
CA GLU A 47 -12.80 0.06 -20.39
C GLU A 47 -13.81 -1.02 -20.84
N SER A 48 -13.36 -2.29 -20.94
CA SER A 48 -14.23 -3.40 -21.32
C SER A 48 -15.38 -3.60 -20.33
N MET A 49 -15.13 -3.39 -19.04
CA MET A 49 -16.13 -3.53 -17.98
C MET A 49 -17.16 -2.41 -18.06
N ILE A 50 -16.72 -1.15 -18.19
CA ILE A 50 -17.62 0.00 -18.31
C ILE A 50 -18.48 -0.11 -19.56
N ASP A 51 -17.91 -0.51 -20.70
CA ASP A 51 -18.68 -0.79 -21.93
C ASP A 51 -19.74 -1.86 -21.73
N ALA A 52 -19.43 -2.91 -20.98
CA ALA A 52 -20.40 -3.98 -20.68
C ALA A 52 -21.53 -3.51 -19.78
N TYR A 53 -21.25 -2.62 -18.83
CA TYR A 53 -22.26 -1.98 -17.97
C TYR A 53 -23.10 -0.96 -18.76
N ASP A 54 -22.48 -0.14 -19.59
CA ASP A 54 -23.16 0.86 -20.42
C ASP A 54 -24.15 0.23 -21.40
N LYS A 55 -23.76 -0.86 -22.09
CA LYS A 55 -24.63 -1.64 -22.96
C LYS A 55 -25.85 -2.21 -22.24
N LYS A 56 -25.79 -2.36 -20.91
CA LYS A 56 -26.90 -2.82 -20.07
C LYS A 56 -27.65 -1.67 -19.38
N ASN A 57 -27.32 -0.42 -19.73
CA ASN A 57 -27.80 0.79 -19.06
C ASN A 57 -27.55 0.77 -17.52
N LYS A 58 -26.38 0.23 -17.11
CA LYS A 58 -25.97 0.08 -15.71
C LYS A 58 -24.92 1.10 -15.28
N VAL A 59 -24.50 2.01 -16.15
CA VAL A 59 -23.71 3.19 -15.74
C VAL A 59 -24.69 4.28 -15.34
N SER A 60 -24.61 4.75 -14.09
CA SER A 60 -25.57 5.69 -13.53
C SER A 60 -25.66 6.98 -14.34
N ASN A 61 -26.91 7.41 -14.57
CA ASN A 61 -27.26 8.67 -15.22
C ASN A 61 -27.64 9.76 -14.22
N ASP A 62 -27.69 9.46 -12.91
CA ASP A 62 -27.98 10.45 -11.88
C ASP A 62 -26.87 11.47 -11.78
N ALA A 63 -27.17 12.69 -12.22
CA ALA A 63 -26.20 13.78 -12.27
C ALA A 63 -25.71 14.18 -10.86
N ALA A 64 -26.62 14.18 -9.86
CA ALA A 64 -26.28 14.59 -8.50
C ALA A 64 -25.35 13.57 -7.82
N VAL A 65 -25.64 12.27 -7.99
CA VAL A 65 -24.81 11.18 -7.47
C VAL A 65 -23.44 11.19 -8.14
N ASN A 66 -23.39 11.32 -9.46
CA ASN A 66 -22.13 11.36 -10.21
C ASN A 66 -21.28 12.56 -9.80
N GLU A 67 -21.86 13.76 -9.69
CA GLU A 67 -21.16 14.97 -9.26
C GLU A 67 -20.61 14.83 -7.83
N ARG A 68 -21.41 14.29 -6.91
CA ARG A 68 -21.00 14.03 -5.54
C ARG A 68 -19.78 13.11 -5.47
N VAL A 69 -19.84 11.94 -6.14
CA VAL A 69 -18.76 10.97 -6.17
C VAL A 69 -17.50 11.56 -6.84
N GLN A 70 -17.69 12.25 -7.95
CA GLN A 70 -16.59 12.89 -8.68
C GLN A 70 -15.91 13.97 -7.84
N LYS A 71 -16.69 14.83 -7.16
CA LYS A 71 -16.16 15.89 -6.28
C LYS A 71 -15.32 15.32 -5.15
N ILE A 72 -15.83 14.30 -4.45
CA ILE A 72 -15.11 13.63 -3.35
C ILE A 72 -13.83 13.01 -3.88
N THR A 73 -13.92 12.24 -4.97
CA THR A 73 -12.78 11.55 -5.56
C THR A 73 -11.72 12.53 -6.06
N ASN A 74 -12.13 13.61 -6.73
CA ASN A 74 -11.19 14.62 -7.24
C ASN A 74 -10.40 15.27 -6.10
N ARG A 75 -11.06 15.60 -4.99
CA ARG A 75 -10.45 16.17 -3.80
C ARG A 75 -9.43 15.22 -3.14
N LEU A 76 -9.71 13.92 -3.13
CA LEU A 76 -8.77 12.89 -2.69
C LEU A 76 -7.58 12.77 -3.65
N VAL A 77 -7.83 12.78 -4.96
CA VAL A 77 -6.77 12.67 -5.98
C VAL A 77 -5.82 13.86 -5.95
N GLU A 78 -6.29 15.07 -5.68
CA GLU A 78 -5.42 16.23 -5.46
C GLU A 78 -4.40 16.01 -4.33
N ARG A 79 -4.74 15.22 -3.33
CA ARG A 79 -3.79 14.83 -2.28
C ARG A 79 -2.97 13.60 -2.69
N ALA A 80 -3.56 12.63 -3.36
CA ALA A 80 -2.90 11.42 -3.84
C ALA A 80 -1.68 11.73 -4.71
N VAL A 81 -1.76 12.72 -5.59
CA VAL A 81 -0.66 13.12 -6.47
C VAL A 81 0.53 13.73 -5.71
N LEU A 82 0.32 14.24 -4.49
CA LEU A 82 1.41 14.70 -3.63
C LEU A 82 2.13 13.51 -2.97
N TYR A 83 1.42 12.42 -2.67
CA TYR A 83 2.00 11.20 -2.12
C TYR A 83 2.80 10.41 -3.17
N LYS A 84 2.29 10.39 -4.40
CA LYS A 84 2.90 9.71 -5.53
C LYS A 84 2.87 10.63 -6.76
N PRO A 85 3.88 11.49 -6.96
CA PRO A 85 3.88 12.48 -8.04
C PRO A 85 3.66 11.89 -9.44
N ASP A 86 4.19 10.69 -9.70
CA ASP A 86 3.96 10.00 -10.97
C ASP A 86 2.49 9.67 -11.24
N SER A 87 1.66 9.59 -10.20
CA SER A 87 0.22 9.36 -10.33
C SER A 87 -0.52 10.54 -10.96
N GLN A 88 0.09 11.71 -11.06
CA GLN A 88 -0.42 12.84 -11.83
C GLN A 88 -0.60 12.49 -13.33
N LYS A 89 0.24 11.60 -13.84
CA LYS A 89 0.18 11.12 -15.23
C LYS A 89 -0.92 10.07 -15.45
N TRP A 90 -1.57 9.59 -14.37
CA TRP A 90 -2.61 8.59 -14.48
C TRP A 90 -3.89 9.19 -15.07
N LYS A 91 -4.57 8.42 -15.89
CA LYS A 91 -5.89 8.79 -16.42
C LYS A 91 -6.97 8.45 -15.39
N TRP A 92 -7.01 9.22 -14.30
CA TRP A 92 -7.97 9.05 -13.23
C TRP A 92 -9.41 9.07 -13.75
N GLN A 93 -10.21 8.10 -13.33
CA GLN A 93 -11.59 7.97 -13.79
C GLN A 93 -12.43 7.32 -12.69
N VAL A 94 -13.63 7.84 -12.45
CA VAL A 94 -14.62 7.24 -11.57
C VAL A 94 -15.97 7.14 -12.27
N ASN A 95 -16.66 6.01 -12.12
CA ASN A 95 -18.02 5.80 -12.57
C ASN A 95 -18.88 5.25 -11.44
N VAL A 96 -20.16 5.63 -11.42
CA VAL A 96 -21.14 5.01 -10.55
C VAL A 96 -21.85 3.92 -11.34
N ILE A 97 -21.88 2.71 -10.79
CA ILE A 97 -22.46 1.51 -11.43
C ILE A 97 -23.71 1.11 -10.69
N GLU A 98 -24.83 0.93 -11.42
CA GLU A 98 -26.09 0.45 -10.87
C GLU A 98 -25.98 -1.05 -10.54
N SER A 99 -25.83 -1.34 -9.26
CA SER A 99 -25.71 -2.68 -8.70
C SER A 99 -26.14 -2.68 -7.24
N ASP A 100 -26.79 -3.75 -6.79
CA ASP A 100 -27.17 -3.96 -5.39
C ASP A 100 -25.97 -4.33 -4.49
N GLU A 101 -24.80 -4.55 -5.05
CA GLU A 101 -23.59 -4.89 -4.29
C GLU A 101 -23.11 -3.69 -3.47
N VAL A 102 -22.80 -3.91 -2.19
CA VAL A 102 -22.12 -2.91 -1.34
C VAL A 102 -20.63 -2.97 -1.69
N ASN A 103 -20.22 -2.23 -2.71
CA ASN A 103 -18.87 -2.32 -3.20
C ASN A 103 -18.35 -1.02 -3.83
N ALA A 104 -17.02 -0.88 -3.86
CA ALA A 104 -16.25 0.10 -4.62
C ALA A 104 -14.89 -0.51 -4.94
N PHE A 105 -14.17 0.02 -5.90
CA PHE A 105 -12.79 -0.40 -6.18
C PHE A 105 -11.98 0.69 -6.88
N CYS A 106 -10.65 0.59 -6.79
CA CYS A 106 -9.71 1.34 -7.59
C CYS A 106 -8.61 0.42 -8.14
N MET A 107 -8.58 0.26 -9.46
CA MET A 107 -7.52 -0.46 -10.15
C MET A 107 -6.29 0.41 -10.35
N ALA A 108 -5.16 -0.20 -10.71
CA ALA A 108 -3.94 0.53 -11.05
C ALA A 108 -4.19 1.59 -12.13
N GLY A 109 -3.55 2.75 -11.97
CA GLY A 109 -3.74 3.89 -12.87
C GLY A 109 -5.01 4.70 -12.59
N GLY A 110 -5.63 4.52 -11.39
CA GLY A 110 -6.75 5.34 -10.93
C GLY A 110 -8.07 5.06 -11.63
N LYS A 111 -8.36 3.82 -11.99
CA LYS A 111 -9.61 3.38 -12.60
C LYS A 111 -10.58 2.90 -11.53
N MET A 112 -11.63 3.68 -11.24
CA MET A 112 -12.50 3.54 -10.07
C MET A 112 -13.96 3.32 -10.44
N ALA A 113 -14.65 2.57 -9.60
CA ALA A 113 -16.11 2.52 -9.60
C ALA A 113 -16.66 2.50 -8.17
N VAL A 114 -17.85 3.07 -8.02
CA VAL A 114 -18.69 2.99 -6.83
C VAL A 114 -20.01 2.38 -7.24
N TYR A 115 -20.48 1.37 -6.51
CA TYR A 115 -21.76 0.74 -6.78
C TYR A 115 -22.90 1.45 -6.02
N THR A 116 -24.06 1.57 -6.65
CA THR A 116 -25.23 2.20 -6.01
C THR A 116 -25.61 1.49 -4.73
N GLY A 117 -25.43 0.16 -4.62
CA GLY A 117 -25.70 -0.59 -3.40
C GLY A 117 -24.89 -0.11 -2.19
N LEU A 118 -23.68 0.41 -2.39
CA LEU A 118 -22.91 1.04 -1.33
C LEU A 118 -23.58 2.36 -0.89
N LEU A 119 -24.03 3.16 -1.85
CA LEU A 119 -24.65 4.47 -1.58
C LEU A 119 -26.04 4.32 -0.95
N ASP A 120 -26.85 3.39 -1.46
CA ASP A 120 -28.26 3.22 -1.09
C ASP A 120 -28.43 2.51 0.26
N LYS A 121 -27.63 1.44 0.48
CA LYS A 121 -27.75 0.62 1.70
C LYS A 121 -27.04 1.23 2.90
N LEU A 122 -25.84 1.77 2.71
CA LEU A 122 -25.08 2.39 3.80
C LEU A 122 -25.44 3.85 4.01
N GLN A 123 -26.01 4.52 3.01
CA GLN A 123 -26.31 5.97 3.05
C GLN A 123 -25.13 6.76 3.64
N PRO A 124 -23.91 6.63 3.07
CA PRO A 124 -22.73 7.22 3.65
C PRO A 124 -22.79 8.75 3.56
N THR A 125 -22.30 9.42 4.60
CA THR A 125 -21.97 10.86 4.51
C THR A 125 -20.85 11.07 3.51
N ASP A 126 -20.52 12.33 3.16
CA ASP A 126 -19.38 12.62 2.29
C ASP A 126 -18.07 12.21 2.93
N ASP A 127 -17.95 12.39 4.26
CA ASP A 127 -16.77 11.95 5.01
C ASP A 127 -16.64 10.42 5.01
N GLU A 128 -17.72 9.68 5.18
CA GLU A 128 -17.72 8.21 5.12
C GLU A 128 -17.39 7.70 3.72
N LEU A 129 -17.97 8.30 2.67
CA LEU A 129 -17.66 7.93 1.29
C LEU A 129 -16.22 8.25 0.94
N ALA A 130 -15.66 9.34 1.46
CA ALA A 130 -14.26 9.69 1.31
C ALA A 130 -13.32 8.67 1.97
N GLN A 131 -13.73 8.03 3.08
CA GLN A 131 -12.94 6.95 3.69
C GLN A 131 -12.88 5.71 2.79
N VAL A 132 -14.01 5.30 2.17
CA VAL A 132 -14.00 4.21 1.18
C VAL A 132 -13.10 4.56 0.01
N MET A 133 -13.32 5.73 -0.61
CA MET A 133 -12.57 6.12 -1.80
C MET A 133 -11.09 6.35 -1.49
N GLY A 134 -10.76 6.86 -0.31
CA GLY A 134 -9.39 7.00 0.16
C GLY A 134 -8.68 5.65 0.32
N HIS A 135 -9.37 4.66 0.89
CA HIS A 135 -8.90 3.28 0.99
C HIS A 135 -8.64 2.68 -0.40
N GLU A 136 -9.58 2.83 -1.33
CA GLU A 136 -9.45 2.32 -2.70
C GLU A 136 -8.30 2.99 -3.47
N ILE A 137 -8.19 4.31 -3.39
CA ILE A 137 -7.07 5.05 -3.99
C ILE A 137 -5.74 4.58 -3.42
N SER A 138 -5.69 4.28 -2.13
CA SER A 138 -4.48 3.80 -1.45
C SER A 138 -4.01 2.45 -1.98
N HIS A 139 -4.93 1.55 -2.35
CA HIS A 139 -4.56 0.31 -3.04
C HIS A 139 -3.83 0.57 -4.36
N ALA A 140 -4.28 1.54 -5.15
CA ALA A 140 -3.63 1.89 -6.40
C ALA A 140 -2.27 2.55 -6.17
N LEU A 141 -2.19 3.52 -5.25
CA LEU A 141 -0.94 4.22 -4.89
C LEU A 141 0.12 3.25 -4.38
N ALA A 142 -0.28 2.29 -3.53
CA ALA A 142 0.61 1.29 -2.94
C ALA A 142 0.93 0.10 -3.86
N ASN A 143 0.53 0.15 -5.14
CA ASN A 143 0.79 -0.90 -6.14
C ASN A 143 0.22 -2.29 -5.79
N HIS A 144 -0.85 -2.37 -4.99
CA HIS A 144 -1.43 -3.65 -4.55
C HIS A 144 -1.96 -4.46 -5.75
N THR A 145 -2.44 -3.81 -6.81
CA THR A 145 -2.84 -4.47 -8.05
C THR A 145 -1.66 -5.19 -8.72
N ALA A 146 -0.51 -4.55 -8.84
CA ALA A 146 0.68 -5.15 -9.43
C ALA A 146 1.24 -6.29 -8.57
N GLU A 147 1.21 -6.14 -7.25
CA GLU A 147 1.57 -7.20 -6.30
C GLU A 147 0.65 -8.41 -6.44
N LYS A 148 -0.66 -8.19 -6.48
CA LYS A 148 -1.68 -9.24 -6.66
C LYS A 148 -1.50 -9.99 -7.99
N MET A 149 -1.24 -9.27 -9.09
CA MET A 149 -0.89 -9.87 -10.38
C MET A 149 0.39 -10.71 -10.30
N SER A 150 1.39 -10.22 -9.58
CA SER A 150 2.67 -10.93 -9.41
C SER A 150 2.51 -12.23 -8.63
N VAL A 151 1.71 -12.21 -7.56
CA VAL A 151 1.37 -13.40 -6.76
C VAL A 151 0.58 -14.41 -7.60
N ASP A 152 -0.37 -13.95 -8.42
CA ASP A 152 -1.16 -14.81 -9.31
C ASP A 152 -0.27 -15.51 -10.33
N ILE A 153 0.65 -14.79 -10.99
CA ILE A 153 1.61 -15.37 -11.92
C ILE A 153 2.47 -16.44 -11.24
N LEU A 154 3.02 -16.12 -10.06
CA LEU A 154 3.85 -17.06 -9.31
C LEU A 154 3.08 -18.32 -8.94
N THR A 155 1.82 -18.16 -8.52
CA THR A 155 0.94 -19.27 -8.17
C THR A 155 0.69 -20.18 -9.40
N LYS A 156 0.40 -19.58 -10.56
CA LYS A 156 0.21 -20.33 -11.81
C LYS A 156 1.47 -21.08 -12.25
N VAL A 157 2.64 -20.45 -12.13
CA VAL A 157 3.92 -21.10 -12.43
C VAL A 157 4.20 -22.26 -11.47
N ALA A 158 3.92 -22.09 -10.18
CA ALA A 158 4.09 -23.14 -9.18
C ALA A 158 3.15 -24.32 -9.45
N VAL A 159 1.87 -24.06 -9.76
CA VAL A 159 0.88 -25.09 -10.12
C VAL A 159 1.32 -25.83 -11.39
N ALA A 160 1.75 -25.12 -12.42
CA ALA A 160 2.25 -25.73 -13.66
C ALA A 160 3.48 -26.62 -13.42
N ALA A 161 4.43 -26.16 -12.57
CA ALA A 161 5.60 -26.95 -12.20
C ALA A 161 5.26 -28.24 -11.46
N VAL A 162 4.32 -28.16 -10.51
CA VAL A 162 3.80 -29.35 -9.77
C VAL A 162 3.12 -30.32 -10.75
N THR A 163 2.32 -29.81 -11.69
CA THR A 163 1.64 -30.65 -12.70
C THR A 163 2.64 -31.40 -13.57
N VAL A 164 3.65 -30.67 -14.07
CA VAL A 164 4.71 -31.32 -14.89
C VAL A 164 5.43 -32.40 -14.07
N ALA A 165 5.69 -32.15 -12.77
CA ALA A 165 6.31 -33.12 -11.89
C ALA A 165 5.42 -34.37 -11.67
N VAL A 166 4.12 -34.18 -11.43
CA VAL A 166 3.15 -35.27 -11.23
C VAL A 166 3.01 -36.10 -12.52
N VAL A 167 2.85 -35.43 -13.69
CA VAL A 167 2.74 -36.13 -14.98
C VAL A 167 4.04 -36.87 -15.33
N ALA A 168 5.22 -36.31 -15.00
CA ALA A 168 6.51 -36.94 -15.22
C ALA A 168 6.78 -38.13 -14.29
N SER A 169 6.20 -38.15 -13.09
CA SER A 169 6.31 -39.22 -12.11
C SER A 169 5.28 -40.34 -12.33
N ASP A 170 4.26 -40.11 -13.16
CA ASP A 170 3.22 -41.11 -13.43
C ASP A 170 3.76 -42.22 -14.37
N GLN A 171 4.12 -43.34 -13.76
CA GLN A 171 4.59 -44.57 -14.43
C GLN A 171 3.44 -45.51 -14.81
N SER A 172 2.18 -45.15 -14.54
CA SER A 172 1.02 -46.05 -14.75
C SER A 172 0.71 -46.38 -16.19
N GLY A 173 1.24 -45.62 -17.17
CA GLY A 173 0.97 -45.79 -18.60
C GLY A 173 -0.49 -45.46 -19.00
N ASN A 174 -1.34 -45.03 -18.06
CA ASN A 174 -2.75 -44.76 -18.26
C ASN A 174 -2.96 -43.36 -18.87
N GLN A 175 -3.17 -43.28 -20.19
CA GLN A 175 -3.37 -42.02 -20.90
C GLN A 175 -4.59 -41.23 -20.39
N ASN A 176 -5.66 -41.91 -19.95
CA ASN A 176 -6.87 -41.25 -19.45
C ASN A 176 -6.59 -40.52 -18.11
N GLN A 177 -5.78 -41.13 -17.25
CA GLN A 177 -5.42 -40.52 -15.95
C GLN A 177 -4.49 -39.31 -16.15
N ARG A 178 -3.54 -39.42 -17.08
CA ARG A 178 -2.70 -38.30 -17.51
C ARG A 178 -3.53 -37.13 -18.04
N GLN A 179 -4.52 -37.41 -18.91
CA GLN A 179 -5.37 -36.36 -19.48
C GLN A 179 -6.28 -35.72 -18.42
N GLN A 180 -6.80 -36.49 -17.46
CA GLN A 180 -7.57 -35.96 -16.34
C GLN A 180 -6.71 -35.05 -15.46
N ASN A 181 -5.48 -35.42 -15.13
CA ASN A 181 -4.55 -34.63 -14.35
C ASN A 181 -4.20 -33.31 -15.06
N ILE A 182 -4.01 -33.33 -16.37
CA ILE A 182 -3.77 -32.14 -17.21
C ILE A 182 -5.00 -31.22 -17.22
N ASN A 183 -6.19 -31.78 -17.44
CA ASN A 183 -7.44 -31.01 -17.50
C ASN A 183 -7.73 -30.35 -16.14
N THR A 184 -7.63 -31.10 -15.03
CA THR A 184 -7.83 -30.53 -13.67
C THR A 184 -6.90 -29.35 -13.40
N THR A 185 -5.67 -29.39 -13.90
CA THR A 185 -4.70 -28.32 -13.70
C THR A 185 -4.95 -27.13 -14.62
N GLN A 186 -5.40 -27.37 -15.86
CA GLN A 186 -5.82 -26.30 -16.76
C GLN A 186 -7.06 -25.58 -16.21
N ASP A 187 -8.03 -26.34 -15.67
CA ASP A 187 -9.23 -25.76 -15.04
C ASP A 187 -8.87 -24.91 -13.82
N LEU A 188 -7.93 -25.36 -12.98
CA LEU A 188 -7.39 -24.56 -11.87
C LEU A 188 -6.69 -23.28 -12.34
N ALA A 189 -5.95 -23.31 -13.45
CA ALA A 189 -5.29 -22.16 -14.03
C ALA A 189 -6.27 -21.15 -14.64
N ILE A 190 -7.37 -21.64 -15.27
CA ILE A 190 -8.44 -20.80 -15.81
C ILE A 190 -9.22 -20.13 -14.68
N LEU A 191 -9.57 -20.88 -13.62
CA LEU A 191 -10.22 -20.34 -12.42
C LEU A 191 -9.36 -19.26 -11.74
N ALA A 192 -8.05 -19.47 -11.65
CA ALA A 192 -7.14 -18.46 -11.12
C ALA A 192 -7.08 -17.19 -11.99
N GLY A 193 -7.20 -17.30 -13.31
CA GLY A 193 -7.17 -16.16 -14.25
C GLY A 193 -8.41 -15.27 -14.20
N ALA A 194 -9.58 -15.86 -14.03
CA ALA A 194 -10.85 -15.14 -13.94
C ALA A 194 -11.02 -14.44 -12.57
N ALA A 195 -10.33 -14.91 -11.55
CA ALA A 195 -10.46 -14.45 -10.18
C ALA A 195 -9.69 -13.16 -9.87
N PHE A 196 -8.94 -12.59 -10.82
CA PHE A 196 -8.04 -11.46 -10.54
C PHE A 196 -8.73 -10.25 -9.87
N VAL A 197 -9.93 -9.88 -10.34
CA VAL A 197 -10.70 -8.76 -9.77
C VAL A 197 -11.43 -9.16 -8.46
N THR A 198 -11.77 -10.45 -8.34
CA THR A 198 -12.59 -10.99 -7.23
C THR A 198 -11.79 -11.63 -6.10
N LEU A 199 -10.47 -11.86 -6.29
CA LEU A 199 -9.62 -12.39 -5.21
C LEU A 199 -9.48 -11.35 -4.09
N PRO A 200 -9.60 -11.76 -2.83
CA PRO A 200 -9.39 -10.87 -1.70
C PRO A 200 -7.95 -10.37 -1.66
N ASN A 201 -7.78 -9.15 -1.19
CA ASN A 201 -6.46 -8.59 -0.92
C ASN A 201 -5.80 -9.28 0.28
N SER A 202 -4.48 -9.20 0.36
CA SER A 202 -3.79 -9.69 1.56
C SER A 202 -4.10 -8.80 2.77
N ARG A 203 -4.14 -9.38 3.98
CA ARG A 203 -4.34 -8.58 5.21
C ARG A 203 -3.32 -7.48 5.39
N GLY A 204 -2.10 -7.69 4.90
CA GLY A 204 -1.05 -6.67 4.90
C GLY A 204 -1.38 -5.49 3.98
N ALA A 205 -1.89 -5.77 2.78
CA ALA A 205 -2.35 -4.76 1.84
C ALA A 205 -3.56 -3.98 2.39
N GLU A 206 -4.49 -4.66 3.07
CA GLU A 206 -5.63 -4.01 3.71
C GLU A 206 -5.20 -3.06 4.84
N THR A 207 -4.31 -3.52 5.73
CA THR A 207 -3.78 -2.67 6.81
C THR A 207 -3.02 -1.45 6.26
N GLU A 208 -2.34 -1.62 5.15
CA GLU A 208 -1.62 -0.56 4.45
C GLU A 208 -2.60 0.44 3.83
N ALA A 209 -3.63 -0.05 3.14
CA ALA A 209 -4.68 0.78 2.53
C ALA A 209 -5.51 1.53 3.58
N ASP A 210 -5.80 0.91 4.72
CA ASP A 210 -6.50 1.56 5.84
C ASP A 210 -5.72 2.77 6.37
N LYS A 211 -4.42 2.59 6.61
CA LYS A 211 -3.56 3.66 7.14
C LYS A 211 -3.40 4.82 6.16
N LEU A 212 -3.11 4.48 4.90
CA LEU A 212 -2.96 5.48 3.84
C LEU A 212 -4.29 6.18 3.56
N GLY A 213 -5.40 5.42 3.55
CA GLY A 213 -6.73 5.92 3.20
C GLY A 213 -7.26 6.92 4.20
N ILE A 214 -7.18 6.62 5.50
CA ILE A 214 -7.61 7.55 6.55
C ILE A 214 -6.77 8.82 6.57
N GLU A 215 -5.45 8.72 6.32
CA GLU A 215 -4.57 9.88 6.22
C GLU A 215 -4.90 10.71 4.98
N LEU A 216 -5.08 10.08 3.82
CA LEU A 216 -5.43 10.74 2.58
C LEU A 216 -6.76 11.49 2.72
N ALA A 217 -7.77 10.88 3.34
CA ALA A 217 -9.06 11.50 3.59
C ALA A 217 -8.92 12.71 4.55
N ALA A 218 -8.17 12.59 5.63
CA ALA A 218 -7.91 13.69 6.57
C ALA A 218 -7.17 14.85 5.88
N GLN A 219 -6.16 14.57 5.06
CA GLN A 219 -5.45 15.56 4.25
C GLN A 219 -6.36 16.26 3.23
N ALA A 220 -7.36 15.54 2.71
CA ALA A 220 -8.40 16.08 1.88
C ALA A 220 -9.51 16.80 2.66
N GLY A 221 -9.37 16.96 3.99
CA GLY A 221 -10.29 17.66 4.88
C GLY A 221 -11.60 16.90 5.14
N TYR A 222 -11.56 15.57 5.14
CA TYR A 222 -12.65 14.71 5.56
C TYR A 222 -12.41 14.16 6.96
N ASP A 223 -13.46 14.08 7.78
CA ASP A 223 -13.36 13.66 9.18
C ASP A 223 -12.91 12.20 9.31
N PRO A 224 -11.74 11.93 9.93
CA PRO A 224 -11.25 10.58 10.12
C PRO A 224 -12.12 9.72 11.06
N GLN A 225 -12.97 10.32 11.91
CA GLN A 225 -13.93 9.59 12.74
C GLN A 225 -14.89 8.77 11.86
N SER A 226 -15.18 9.26 10.67
CA SER A 226 -16.05 8.60 9.69
C SER A 226 -15.50 7.25 9.19
N ALA A 227 -14.21 6.96 9.36
CA ALA A 227 -13.69 5.61 9.09
C ALA A 227 -14.29 4.58 10.06
N ILE A 228 -14.50 4.92 11.32
CA ILE A 228 -15.08 4.03 12.32
C ILE A 228 -16.56 3.81 12.04
N THR A 229 -17.34 4.90 11.89
CA THR A 229 -18.78 4.81 11.67
C THR A 229 -19.14 4.08 10.38
N LEU A 230 -18.35 4.29 9.32
CA LEU A 230 -18.52 3.56 8.06
C LEU A 230 -18.32 2.05 8.24
N TRP A 231 -17.24 1.62 8.93
CA TRP A 231 -16.97 0.20 9.14
C TRP A 231 -18.02 -0.45 10.03
N GLU A 232 -18.57 0.26 11.02
CA GLU A 232 -19.71 -0.20 11.83
C GLU A 232 -20.95 -0.41 10.96
N LYS A 233 -21.27 0.53 10.04
CA LYS A 233 -22.36 0.37 9.06
C LYS A 233 -22.13 -0.81 8.12
N MET A 234 -20.91 -0.96 7.57
CA MET A 234 -20.58 -2.09 6.69
C MET A 234 -20.75 -3.44 7.39
N MET A 235 -20.29 -3.57 8.63
CA MET A 235 -20.44 -4.81 9.39
C MET A 235 -21.91 -5.11 9.71
N ALA A 236 -22.70 -4.10 10.00
CA ALA A 236 -24.14 -4.27 10.26
C ALA A 236 -24.89 -4.72 9.01
N GLU A 237 -24.58 -4.17 7.83
CA GLU A 237 -25.26 -4.49 6.57
C GLU A 237 -24.81 -5.83 5.98
N THR A 238 -23.50 -6.10 5.94
CA THR A 238 -22.99 -7.27 5.21
C THR A 238 -22.99 -8.57 6.02
N GLY A 239 -23.10 -8.48 7.33
CA GLY A 239 -23.34 -9.63 8.24
C GLY A 239 -22.48 -10.87 7.99
N ASN A 240 -21.20 -10.75 7.64
CA ASN A 240 -20.25 -11.84 7.40
C ASN A 240 -20.57 -12.82 6.24
N LYS A 241 -21.55 -12.62 5.36
CA LYS A 241 -22.06 -13.71 4.50
C LYS A 241 -22.21 -13.46 3.00
N SER A 242 -21.99 -12.27 2.46
CA SER A 242 -22.21 -12.07 1.03
C SER A 242 -20.95 -12.26 0.19
N LYS A 243 -21.04 -13.16 -0.80
CA LYS A 243 -20.04 -13.23 -1.89
C LYS A 243 -20.25 -12.03 -2.81
N GLY A 244 -19.18 -11.25 -3.05
CA GLY A 244 -19.22 -10.09 -3.95
C GLY A 244 -19.22 -8.74 -3.26
N ASP A 245 -19.56 -8.67 -1.97
CA ASP A 245 -19.52 -7.43 -1.22
C ASP A 245 -18.09 -6.99 -0.85
N PHE A 246 -17.93 -5.72 -0.49
CA PHE A 246 -16.67 -5.09 -0.09
C PHE A 246 -15.87 -5.93 0.90
N MET A 247 -16.53 -6.51 1.90
CA MET A 247 -15.89 -7.36 2.91
C MET A 247 -15.30 -8.66 2.35
N SER A 248 -15.79 -9.15 1.21
CA SER A 248 -15.26 -10.37 0.57
C SER A 248 -13.98 -10.12 -0.22
N THR A 249 -13.84 -8.94 -0.80
CA THR A 249 -12.65 -8.50 -1.55
C THR A 249 -11.63 -7.80 -0.64
N HIS A 250 -12.10 -7.20 0.47
CA HIS A 250 -11.33 -6.49 1.48
C HIS A 250 -11.49 -7.14 2.86
N PRO A 251 -10.88 -8.31 3.09
CA PRO A 251 -11.04 -9.03 4.34
C PRO A 251 -10.56 -8.19 5.52
N SER A 252 -11.47 -7.95 6.47
CA SER A 252 -11.15 -7.13 7.64
C SER A 252 -10.02 -7.76 8.44
N PRO A 253 -8.93 -7.03 8.71
CA PRO A 253 -7.97 -7.44 9.73
C PRO A 253 -8.70 -7.59 11.07
N PRO A 254 -8.35 -8.56 11.88
CA PRO A 254 -8.80 -8.59 13.27
C PRO A 254 -8.48 -7.23 13.91
N ASN A 255 -9.46 -6.64 14.57
CA ASN A 255 -9.34 -5.33 15.25
C ASN A 255 -9.17 -4.09 14.32
N ARG A 256 -9.70 -4.11 13.09
CA ARG A 256 -9.65 -2.94 12.17
C ARG A 256 -10.19 -1.66 12.83
N ILE A 257 -11.33 -1.72 13.50
CA ILE A 257 -11.92 -0.56 14.21
C ILE A 257 -10.98 -0.05 15.29
N GLU A 258 -10.34 -0.96 16.04
CA GLU A 258 -9.36 -0.55 17.06
C GLU A 258 -8.12 0.11 16.42
N ALA A 259 -7.67 -0.39 15.29
CA ALA A 259 -6.60 0.25 14.53
C ALA A 259 -6.98 1.67 14.08
N PHE A 260 -8.23 1.90 13.66
CA PHE A 260 -8.72 3.25 13.35
C PHE A 260 -8.80 4.14 14.61
N ARG A 261 -9.19 3.59 15.77
CA ARG A 261 -9.20 4.36 17.03
C ARG A 261 -7.82 4.87 17.41
N VAL A 262 -6.79 4.03 17.26
CA VAL A 262 -5.39 4.42 17.51
C VAL A 262 -4.95 5.56 16.58
N LEU A 263 -5.46 5.59 15.35
CA LEU A 263 -5.12 6.62 14.36
C LEU A 263 -5.91 7.93 14.54
N GLN A 264 -6.95 7.95 15.38
CA GLN A 264 -7.83 9.14 15.47
C GLN A 264 -7.09 10.41 15.87
N GLU A 265 -6.32 10.38 16.93
CA GLU A 265 -5.67 11.59 17.46
C GLU A 265 -4.80 12.30 16.40
N PRO A 266 -3.82 11.62 15.76
CA PRO A 266 -3.00 12.26 14.73
C PRO A 266 -3.81 12.65 13.49
N MET A 267 -4.79 11.87 13.07
CA MET A 267 -5.60 12.17 11.89
C MET A 267 -6.55 13.35 12.15
N GLN A 268 -7.12 13.46 13.35
CA GLN A 268 -7.92 14.61 13.77
C GLN A 268 -7.12 15.91 13.76
N LYS A 269 -5.83 15.86 14.11
CA LYS A 269 -4.96 17.03 14.00
C LYS A 269 -4.84 17.50 12.56
N ILE A 270 -4.56 16.57 11.63
CA ILE A 270 -4.50 16.85 10.19
C ILE A 270 -5.83 17.42 9.70
N TYR A 271 -6.94 16.77 10.03
CA TYR A 271 -8.28 17.20 9.64
C TYR A 271 -8.58 18.63 10.06
N LYS A 272 -8.33 18.98 11.33
CA LYS A 272 -8.57 20.34 11.87
C LYS A 272 -7.78 21.42 11.14
N GLU A 273 -6.57 21.10 10.68
CA GLU A 273 -5.74 22.01 9.91
C GLU A 273 -6.23 22.12 8.45
N ARG A 274 -6.77 21.04 7.88
CA ARG A 274 -7.12 20.94 6.46
C ARG A 274 -8.56 21.27 6.14
N ALA A 275 -9.52 20.86 6.95
CA ALA A 275 -10.94 21.03 6.66
C ALA A 275 -11.34 22.48 6.32
N PRO A 276 -10.82 23.52 7.01
CA PRO A 276 -11.14 24.90 6.67
C PRO A 276 -10.73 25.30 5.24
N LEU A 277 -9.67 24.72 4.69
CA LEU A 277 -9.19 24.99 3.33
C LEU A 277 -10.16 24.49 2.24
N TYR A 278 -11.11 23.66 2.62
CA TYR A 278 -12.08 23.05 1.71
C TYR A 278 -13.52 23.56 1.92
N ALA A 279 -13.74 24.55 2.77
CA ALA A 279 -15.09 25.11 3.01
C ALA A 279 -15.76 25.59 1.70
N ASP A 280 -14.99 26.27 0.83
CA ASP A 280 -15.41 26.75 -0.48
C ASP A 280 -14.66 26.05 -1.62
N TYR A 281 -14.47 24.73 -1.49
CA TYR A 281 -13.66 23.97 -2.42
C TYR A 281 -14.15 24.08 -3.86
N LYS A 282 -13.28 24.63 -4.69
CA LYS A 282 -13.39 24.56 -6.15
C LYS A 282 -12.15 23.84 -6.65
N PRO A 283 -12.29 22.75 -7.42
CA PRO A 283 -11.14 22.02 -7.92
C PRO A 283 -10.30 22.95 -8.81
N ALA A 284 -9.01 23.08 -8.49
CA ALA A 284 -8.05 23.79 -9.33
C ALA A 284 -7.86 23.05 -10.66
N TYR A 285 -7.96 21.73 -10.61
CA TYR A 285 -7.85 20.83 -11.76
C TYR A 285 -8.91 19.75 -11.66
N GLN A 286 -9.42 19.31 -12.82
CA GLN A 286 -10.31 18.16 -12.87
C GLN A 286 -9.50 16.92 -13.23
N TYR A 287 -8.96 16.25 -12.22
CA TYR A 287 -8.19 15.02 -12.38
C TYR A 287 -9.07 13.85 -12.79
N VAL A 288 -10.32 13.82 -12.30
CA VAL A 288 -11.20 12.67 -12.38
C VAL A 288 -12.29 12.92 -13.42
N ARG A 289 -12.50 11.95 -14.31
CA ARG A 289 -13.51 12.00 -15.36
C ARG A 289 -14.51 10.85 -15.21
N THR A 290 -15.70 11.03 -15.75
CA THR A 290 -16.66 9.95 -15.96
C THR A 290 -16.57 9.44 -17.40
N ALA A 291 -17.12 8.25 -17.70
CA ALA A 291 -17.16 7.71 -19.05
C ALA A 291 -17.89 8.65 -20.03
N LYS A 292 -18.93 9.36 -19.57
CA LYS A 292 -19.71 10.33 -20.37
C LYS A 292 -18.93 11.61 -20.71
N ASP A 293 -18.05 12.04 -19.83
CA ASP A 293 -17.20 13.21 -20.08
C ASP A 293 -16.25 12.94 -21.26
N SER A 294 -15.77 11.71 -21.40
CA SER A 294 -14.90 11.34 -22.51
C SER A 294 -15.55 11.53 -23.90
N ALA A 295 -16.87 11.36 -24.01
CA ALA A 295 -17.63 11.58 -25.24
C ALA A 295 -17.92 13.08 -25.52
N ARG A 296 -18.03 13.90 -24.47
CA ARG A 296 -18.31 15.37 -24.59
C ARG A 296 -17.06 16.20 -24.85
N PHE A 297 -15.88 15.75 -24.39
CA PHE A 297 -14.65 16.53 -24.45
C PHE A 297 -13.88 16.43 -25.78
N SER A 298 -14.43 15.79 -26.81
CA SER A 298 -13.87 15.92 -28.16
C SER A 298 -14.04 17.33 -28.77
N SER A 299 -14.70 18.25 -28.09
CA SER A 299 -15.11 19.52 -28.74
C SER A 299 -15.18 20.81 -27.91
N SER A 300 -14.59 20.94 -26.70
CA SER A 300 -14.40 22.31 -26.17
C SER A 300 -13.63 22.41 -24.85
N ASN A 301 -12.54 23.16 -24.87
CA ASN A 301 -12.01 24.10 -23.86
C ASN A 301 -11.88 23.72 -22.37
N VAL A 302 -11.76 22.45 -22.01
CA VAL A 302 -11.23 22.06 -20.70
C VAL A 302 -9.78 21.65 -20.90
N ARG A 303 -8.84 22.39 -20.35
CA ARG A 303 -7.41 22.01 -20.36
C ARG A 303 -7.25 20.69 -19.63
N VAL A 304 -7.06 19.66 -20.39
CA VAL A 304 -6.51 18.40 -19.92
C VAL A 304 -5.06 18.67 -19.59
N ILE A 305 -4.59 18.21 -18.44
CA ILE A 305 -3.16 18.23 -18.11
C ILE A 305 -2.49 17.20 -19.03
N ASP A 306 -2.19 17.60 -20.29
CA ASP A 306 -1.41 16.81 -21.24
C ASP A 306 -0.13 17.55 -21.63
N ASP A 307 0.07 18.75 -21.16
CA ASP A 307 1.12 19.67 -21.63
C ASP A 307 1.95 20.32 -20.51
N GLY A 308 2.34 19.56 -19.48
CA GLY A 308 3.43 19.99 -18.59
C GLY A 308 3.23 21.34 -17.88
N ALA A 309 1.97 21.81 -17.74
CA ALA A 309 1.71 23.01 -16.96
C ALA A 309 2.13 22.78 -15.50
N PRO A 310 2.91 23.69 -14.90
CA PRO A 310 3.31 23.55 -13.51
C PRO A 310 2.06 23.47 -12.63
N LEU A 311 2.09 22.55 -11.66
CA LEU A 311 1.14 22.55 -10.56
C LEU A 311 1.08 23.97 -9.99
N VAL A 312 -0.11 24.57 -9.95
CA VAL A 312 -0.29 25.74 -9.08
C VAL A 312 0.13 25.26 -7.69
N GLU A 313 1.16 25.89 -7.14
CA GLU A 313 1.62 25.61 -5.80
C GLU A 313 0.40 25.63 -4.86
N ALA A 314 -0.14 24.44 -4.59
CA ALA A 314 -0.82 24.26 -3.33
C ALA A 314 0.20 24.74 -2.28
N PRO A 315 -0.24 25.53 -1.25
CA PRO A 315 0.69 26.09 -0.28
C PRO A 315 1.71 25.00 0.06
N ALA A 316 2.98 25.31 -0.14
CA ALA A 316 4.07 24.37 -0.14
C ALA A 316 3.97 23.45 1.08
N ILE A 317 3.35 22.32 0.89
CA ILE A 317 3.47 21.20 1.82
C ILE A 317 4.80 20.63 1.41
N ASP A 318 5.79 20.82 2.26
CA ASP A 318 7.03 20.09 2.16
C ASP A 318 6.66 18.61 1.91
N ALA A 319 7.01 18.08 0.75
CA ALA A 319 6.75 16.68 0.41
C ALA A 319 7.31 15.72 1.48
N THR A 320 8.30 16.20 2.27
CA THR A 320 8.80 15.54 3.48
C THR A 320 7.79 15.55 4.62
N GLN A 321 6.86 16.52 4.69
CA GLN A 321 5.75 16.52 5.66
C GLN A 321 4.54 15.70 5.20
N ALA A 322 4.28 15.61 3.88
CA ALA A 322 3.19 14.79 3.34
C ALA A 322 3.45 13.28 3.48
N MET A 323 4.71 12.86 3.59
CA MET A 323 5.10 11.48 3.88
C MET A 323 5.38 11.24 5.37
N ALA A 324 4.76 11.97 6.26
CA ALA A 324 4.75 11.59 7.66
C ALA A 324 3.86 10.34 7.81
N PHE A 325 4.31 9.20 7.27
CA PHE A 325 3.73 7.93 7.64
C PHE A 325 3.69 7.86 9.14
N TYR A 326 2.49 7.93 9.69
CA TYR A 326 2.26 7.57 11.07
C TYR A 326 2.50 6.06 11.19
N SER A 327 3.76 5.69 11.30
CA SER A 327 4.14 4.44 11.91
C SER A 327 4.17 4.73 13.42
N PRO A 328 3.35 4.07 14.24
CA PRO A 328 3.44 4.19 15.70
C PRO A 328 4.90 4.03 16.17
N SER A 329 5.66 3.15 15.50
CA SER A 329 7.07 2.96 15.76
C SER A 329 7.95 4.15 15.37
N TYR A 330 7.58 4.90 14.31
CA TYR A 330 8.35 6.10 13.93
C TYR A 330 8.02 7.30 14.85
N GLU A 331 6.77 7.43 15.30
CA GLU A 331 6.42 8.42 16.32
C GLU A 331 7.08 8.11 17.65
N SER A 332 7.04 6.84 18.09
CA SER A 332 7.79 6.40 19.27
C SER A 332 9.30 6.67 19.12
N PHE A 333 9.85 6.52 17.88
CA PHE A 333 11.23 6.91 17.60
C PHE A 333 11.44 8.42 17.80
N LYS A 334 10.57 9.28 17.28
CA LYS A 334 10.70 10.73 17.45
C LYS A 334 10.58 11.18 18.92
N GLN A 335 9.82 10.43 19.71
CA GLN A 335 9.65 10.68 21.15
C GLN A 335 10.74 10.05 22.02
N GLY A 336 11.60 9.21 21.46
CA GLY A 336 12.61 8.47 22.22
C GLY A 336 12.05 7.29 23.03
N THR A 337 10.82 6.86 22.73
CA THR A 337 10.13 5.77 23.44
C THR A 337 10.11 4.45 22.64
N LEU A 338 10.75 4.42 21.47
CA LEU A 338 10.81 3.22 20.65
C LEU A 338 11.67 2.14 21.30
N GLU A 339 11.09 0.95 21.44
CA GLU A 339 11.81 -0.27 21.80
C GLU A 339 11.84 -1.24 20.62
N LEU A 340 13.02 -1.77 20.30
CA LEU A 340 13.20 -2.84 19.34
C LEU A 340 13.06 -4.18 20.04
N SER A 341 12.32 -5.12 19.47
CA SER A 341 11.94 -6.36 20.16
C SER A 341 12.33 -7.66 19.44
N CYS A 342 12.88 -7.57 18.23
CA CYS A 342 13.26 -8.77 17.49
C CYS A 342 14.63 -9.30 17.92
N LYS A 343 14.65 -10.41 18.67
CA LYS A 343 15.89 -11.07 19.13
C LYS A 343 16.58 -11.91 18.05
N ASN A 344 15.84 -12.41 17.06
CA ASN A 344 16.35 -13.33 16.02
C ASN A 344 16.47 -12.68 14.63
N CYS A 345 16.65 -11.36 14.56
CA CYS A 345 16.74 -10.61 13.31
C CYS A 345 18.17 -10.34 12.81
N SER A 346 19.18 -11.06 13.31
CA SER A 346 20.58 -10.85 12.97
C SER A 346 20.86 -10.96 11.47
N LEU A 347 20.31 -11.98 10.80
CA LEU A 347 20.50 -12.15 9.35
C LEU A 347 19.87 -10.98 8.57
N LYS A 348 18.65 -10.57 8.95
CA LYS A 348 17.96 -9.46 8.31
C LYS A 348 18.69 -8.13 8.52
N PHE A 349 19.24 -7.91 9.69
CA PHE A 349 20.08 -6.74 9.98
C PHE A 349 21.36 -6.76 9.16
N TYR A 350 22.08 -7.90 9.11
CA TYR A 350 23.29 -8.09 8.33
C TYR A 350 23.10 -7.76 6.84
N LEU A 351 22.04 -8.27 6.24
CA LEU A 351 21.72 -8.03 4.82
C LEU A 351 21.45 -6.55 4.50
N ASN A 352 21.01 -5.76 5.48
CA ASN A 352 20.73 -4.33 5.31
C ASN A 352 21.89 -3.43 5.82
N GLN A 353 22.91 -3.97 6.43
CA GLN A 353 23.98 -3.18 7.09
C GLN A 353 24.73 -2.25 6.13
N SER A 354 24.97 -2.68 4.87
CA SER A 354 25.58 -1.81 3.86
C SER A 354 24.74 -0.61 3.49
N ASP A 355 23.43 -0.76 3.53
CA ASP A 355 22.48 0.30 3.18
C ASP A 355 22.35 1.32 4.33
N TYR A 356 22.42 0.88 5.58
CA TYR A 356 22.48 1.81 6.73
C TYR A 356 23.68 2.76 6.65
N LYS A 357 24.86 2.23 6.28
CA LYS A 357 26.06 3.04 6.08
C LYS A 357 25.88 4.05 4.94
N LYS A 358 25.33 3.63 3.80
CA LYS A 358 25.05 4.52 2.66
C LYS A 358 24.04 5.62 3.01
N LEU A 359 22.99 5.30 3.79
CA LEU A 359 21.99 6.27 4.23
C LEU A 359 22.61 7.28 5.20
N GLN A 360 23.49 6.84 6.09
CA GLN A 360 24.24 7.72 6.99
C GLN A 360 25.18 8.65 6.20
N GLU A 361 25.93 8.12 5.22
CA GLU A 361 26.82 8.91 4.36
C GLU A 361 26.08 9.95 3.52
N LYS A 362 24.85 9.62 3.07
CA LYS A 362 23.95 10.54 2.34
C LYS A 362 23.20 11.49 3.26
N GLN A 363 23.33 11.37 4.56
CA GLN A 363 22.57 12.12 5.56
C GLN A 363 21.04 11.95 5.43
N ASP A 364 20.58 10.83 4.86
CA ASP A 364 19.16 10.48 4.81
C ASP A 364 18.71 9.86 6.14
N TRP A 365 18.64 10.72 7.15
CA TRP A 365 18.38 10.33 8.53
C TRP A 365 17.03 9.68 8.73
N ARG A 366 16.04 10.13 7.96
CA ARG A 366 14.69 9.57 8.02
C ARG A 366 14.66 8.15 7.48
N ALA A 367 15.20 7.94 6.29
CA ALA A 367 15.27 6.60 5.70
C ALA A 367 16.11 5.66 6.56
N LEU A 368 17.19 6.15 7.18
CA LEU A 368 18.00 5.38 8.11
C LEU A 368 17.16 4.89 9.30
N ALA A 369 16.45 5.79 10.00
CA ALA A 369 15.58 5.42 11.10
C ALA A 369 14.51 4.41 10.69
N GLN A 370 13.79 4.66 9.59
CA GLN A 370 12.74 3.79 9.10
C GLN A 370 13.25 2.38 8.75
N ASN A 371 14.43 2.26 8.15
CA ASN A 371 15.02 0.96 7.82
C ASN A 371 15.43 0.18 9.09
N ILE A 372 15.95 0.83 10.10
CA ILE A 372 16.25 0.20 11.40
C ILE A 372 14.97 -0.28 12.08
N ILE A 373 13.96 0.58 12.15
CA ILE A 373 12.64 0.27 12.74
C ILE A 373 12.01 -0.94 12.06
N LYS A 374 12.08 -1.00 10.73
CA LYS A 374 11.53 -2.10 9.93
C LYS A 374 12.18 -3.45 10.23
N VAL A 375 13.46 -3.47 10.54
CA VAL A 375 14.16 -4.68 10.95
C VAL A 375 13.83 -5.03 12.40
N GLY A 376 13.75 -4.03 13.26
CA GLY A 376 13.33 -4.15 14.65
C GLY A 376 14.31 -4.95 15.53
N TYR A 377 15.56 -5.15 15.10
CA TYR A 377 16.52 -5.98 15.80
C TYR A 377 17.03 -5.30 17.07
N GLU A 378 16.78 -5.92 18.23
CA GLU A 378 17.25 -5.47 19.55
C GLU A 378 18.76 -5.71 19.67
N PHE A 379 19.55 -4.71 19.26
CA PHE A 379 20.99 -4.82 19.09
C PHE A 379 21.68 -3.45 19.28
N ASP A 380 22.90 -3.43 19.79
CA ASP A 380 23.64 -2.21 20.10
C ASP A 380 23.78 -1.27 18.89
N LEU A 381 24.20 -1.83 17.76
CA LEU A 381 24.37 -1.07 16.51
C LEU A 381 23.03 -0.56 15.93
N SER A 382 21.91 -1.23 16.19
CA SER A 382 20.57 -0.74 15.80
C SER A 382 20.23 0.54 16.55
N TYR A 383 20.40 0.54 17.86
CA TYR A 383 20.15 1.71 18.67
C TYR A 383 21.17 2.84 18.42
N TYR A 384 22.42 2.50 18.10
CA TYR A 384 23.39 3.49 17.65
C TYR A 384 22.93 4.22 16.38
N TYR A 385 22.50 3.49 15.35
CA TYR A 385 21.98 4.11 14.13
C TYR A 385 20.69 4.91 14.37
N LEU A 386 19.80 4.49 15.30
CA LEU A 386 18.65 5.30 15.70
C LEU A 386 19.11 6.61 16.37
N GLY A 387 20.12 6.56 17.23
CA GLY A 387 20.72 7.74 17.84
C GLY A 387 21.30 8.72 16.83
N VAL A 388 22.05 8.20 15.84
CA VAL A 388 22.61 8.99 14.72
C VAL A 388 21.49 9.63 13.89
N ALA A 389 20.48 8.87 13.53
CA ALA A 389 19.34 9.37 12.78
C ALA A 389 18.56 10.45 13.53
N ALA A 390 18.30 10.23 14.83
CA ALA A 390 17.62 11.21 15.67
C ALA A 390 18.43 12.51 15.79
N LYS A 391 19.75 12.41 16.00
CA LYS A 391 20.66 13.57 16.04
C LYS A 391 20.64 14.35 14.73
N GLY A 392 20.70 13.65 13.59
CA GLY A 392 20.65 14.25 12.27
C GLY A 392 19.32 14.92 11.93
N LEU A 393 18.22 14.46 12.54
CA LEU A 393 16.88 15.06 12.44
C LEU A 393 16.65 16.20 13.47
N GLY A 394 17.65 16.57 14.27
CA GLY A 394 17.52 17.59 15.31
C GLY A 394 16.75 17.14 16.56
N LEU A 395 16.48 15.84 16.72
CA LEU A 395 15.76 15.27 17.86
C LEU A 395 16.76 14.97 19.00
N VAL A 396 17.17 16.01 19.72
CA VAL A 396 18.29 15.94 20.68
C VAL A 396 18.03 14.96 21.83
N GLU A 397 16.88 15.06 22.49
CA GLU A 397 16.57 14.19 23.64
C GLU A 397 16.32 12.73 23.23
N PRO A 398 15.56 12.42 22.16
CA PRO A 398 15.49 11.06 21.62
C PRO A 398 16.85 10.48 21.24
N ALA A 399 17.73 11.27 20.64
CA ALA A 399 19.08 10.81 20.28
C ALA A 399 19.84 10.33 21.52
N LYS A 400 19.81 11.08 22.62
CA LYS A 400 20.45 10.69 23.89
C LYS A 400 19.88 9.39 24.46
N VAL A 401 18.56 9.17 24.33
CA VAL A 401 17.94 7.91 24.77
C VAL A 401 18.50 6.73 23.99
N TYR A 402 18.56 6.82 22.66
CA TYR A 402 19.05 5.73 21.82
C TYR A 402 20.55 5.49 22.00
N PHE A 403 21.38 6.51 22.14
CA PHE A 403 22.80 6.33 22.44
C PHE A 403 23.02 5.66 23.80
N ARG A 404 22.27 6.03 24.84
CA ARG A 404 22.32 5.32 26.15
C ARG A 404 21.95 3.85 26.01
N LYS A 405 20.90 3.53 25.23
CA LYS A 405 20.49 2.16 25.00
C LYS A 405 21.52 1.36 24.19
N ALA A 406 22.14 1.99 23.19
CA ALA A 406 23.24 1.38 22.44
C ALA A 406 24.42 1.02 23.37
N LYS A 407 24.79 1.92 24.26
CA LYS A 407 25.87 1.70 25.27
C LYS A 407 25.51 0.56 26.24
N GLU A 408 24.27 0.55 26.76
CA GLU A 408 23.78 -0.52 27.63
C GLU A 408 23.90 -1.89 26.97
N LEU A 409 23.48 -2.02 25.73
CA LEU A 409 23.51 -3.28 24.97
C LEU A 409 24.93 -3.68 24.57
N SER A 410 25.87 -2.74 24.39
CA SER A 410 27.27 -3.04 24.10
C SER A 410 27.96 -3.84 25.23
N GLY A 411 27.45 -3.74 26.46
CA GLY A 411 27.88 -4.54 27.59
C GLY A 411 27.26 -5.96 27.66
N THR A 412 26.34 -6.28 26.77
CA THR A 412 25.57 -7.54 26.79
C THR A 412 26.07 -8.50 25.72
N PRO A 413 26.55 -9.72 26.06
CA PRO A 413 27.23 -10.64 25.13
C PRO A 413 26.44 -10.98 23.86
N ASP A 414 25.11 -11.11 23.95
CA ASP A 414 24.26 -11.54 22.84
C ASP A 414 23.68 -10.38 22.03
N SER A 415 23.87 -9.14 22.47
CA SER A 415 23.26 -7.95 21.87
C SER A 415 24.30 -6.93 21.38
N THR A 416 25.57 -7.35 21.24
CA THR A 416 26.68 -6.49 20.81
C THR A 416 27.32 -6.95 19.50
N CYS A 417 27.62 -5.99 18.63
CA CYS A 417 28.29 -6.27 17.36
C CYS A 417 29.71 -6.82 17.52
N SER A 418 30.40 -6.56 18.64
CA SER A 418 31.73 -7.06 18.93
C SER A 418 31.76 -8.61 19.07
N ASN A 419 30.67 -9.21 19.53
CA ASN A 419 30.56 -10.66 19.72
C ASN A 419 29.74 -11.38 18.63
N ALA A 420 29.13 -10.62 17.71
CA ALA A 420 28.29 -11.18 16.67
C ALA A 420 29.11 -11.89 15.57
N LYS A 421 28.73 -13.11 15.22
CA LYS A 421 29.43 -13.89 14.17
C LYS A 421 29.29 -13.30 12.77
N MET A 422 28.16 -12.70 12.45
CA MET A 422 27.79 -12.21 11.12
C MET A 422 27.86 -10.70 11.00
N ILE A 423 27.44 -9.97 12.02
CA ILE A 423 27.38 -8.52 12.04
C ILE A 423 28.73 -7.98 12.49
N LYS A 424 29.28 -7.02 11.75
CA LYS A 424 30.57 -6.41 12.09
C LYS A 424 30.37 -4.98 12.54
N CYS A 425 31.02 -4.59 13.61
CA CYS A 425 31.07 -3.18 14.02
C CYS A 425 31.82 -2.27 13.02
N ASN A 426 32.56 -2.84 12.05
CA ASN A 426 33.35 -2.11 11.02
C ASN A 426 34.34 -1.08 11.62
N GLY A 427 34.99 -1.44 12.73
CA GLY A 427 35.93 -0.56 13.43
C GLY A 427 35.25 0.48 14.36
N LEU A 428 33.93 0.46 14.46
CA LEU A 428 33.18 1.33 15.36
C LEU A 428 33.19 0.73 16.78
N ASP A 429 33.68 1.47 17.74
CA ASP A 429 33.40 1.23 19.16
C ASP A 429 32.08 1.88 19.51
N VAL A 430 30.99 1.06 19.54
CA VAL A 430 29.64 1.56 19.78
C VAL A 430 29.52 2.23 21.16
N SER A 431 30.20 1.67 22.17
CA SER A 431 30.16 2.23 23.53
C SER A 431 30.86 3.59 23.60
N ALA A 432 32.09 3.67 23.11
CA ALA A 432 32.86 4.92 23.14
C ALA A 432 32.21 6.01 22.28
N THR A 433 31.74 5.64 21.07
CA THR A 433 31.11 6.61 20.15
C THR A 433 29.74 7.08 20.68
N ALA A 434 29.01 6.22 21.39
CA ALA A 434 27.77 6.62 22.04
C ALA A 434 28.05 7.60 23.20
N ASP A 435 29.13 7.40 23.96
CA ASP A 435 29.56 8.33 25.01
C ASP A 435 29.96 9.71 24.47
N GLU A 436 30.71 9.76 23.37
CA GLU A 436 31.05 11.03 22.71
C GLU A 436 29.80 11.76 22.19
N ALA A 437 28.78 11.04 21.79
CA ALA A 437 27.54 11.61 21.30
C ALA A 437 26.60 12.11 22.42
N LEU A 438 26.83 11.66 23.66
CA LEU A 438 26.06 12.05 24.84
C LEU A 438 26.62 13.31 25.53
N ASN A 439 27.92 13.63 25.31
CA ASN A 439 28.59 14.81 25.77
C ASN A 439 28.46 15.96 24.78
#